data_8f22fb1c4ed5d9000b51d9180c74c3c5
#
_entry.id   8f22fb1c4ed5d9000b51d9180c74c3c5
#
_cell.length_a   1.000
_cell.length_b   1.000
_cell.length_c   1.000
_cell.angle_alpha   90.00
_cell.angle_beta   90.00
_cell.angle_gamma   90.00
#
_symmetry.space_group_name_H-M   'P 1'
#
loop_
_entity.id
_entity.type
_entity.pdbx_description
1 polymer ?
#
loop_
_entity_poly.entity_id
_entity_poly.type
_entity_poly.pdbx_seq_one_letter_code
_entity_poly.pdbx_strand_id
1 'polypeptide(L)'
;MIPPSDKVAICFAHVAYQLQERFAALDTGIHSFAVRDAETLMDRVEEADVLVISGLWQNGLLDCAAKLRFIQAIGAGTDQFSRDELATRGIRLASARGVNARAVAEHAMALILALSRRLPEARDNQARRVWRGMIGDLSRREDELGGKTLLVIGIGDIGGRLARLANAFDMRVVGLRRDPSLGSGKADAVHPMSALKSVLPDADFVVLTCPLTEETENLIDAEALGHMKSSAYLVNVARGRVVDEAALIEALVARRIAGAGLDVTAEEPLAPSSPLWGMEHVLVTPHTAGETRHYEDNVIEILRDNLDRLWRGESQLRNQVV
;
A
#
# COMPACT_ATOMS: atom_id res chain seq x y z
N MET A 1 17.92 20.90 14.59
CA MET A 1 19.16 20.15 14.30
C MET A 1 19.19 18.97 15.23
N ILE A 2 19.53 17.77 14.76
CA ILE A 2 19.68 16.58 15.63
C ILE A 2 21.08 16.60 16.28
N PRO A 3 21.27 15.92 17.44
CA PRO A 3 22.60 15.76 18.04
C PRO A 3 23.59 15.04 17.10
N PRO A 4 24.91 15.17 17.33
CA PRO A 4 25.92 14.36 16.64
C PRO A 4 25.68 12.85 16.80
N SER A 5 26.24 12.05 15.91
CA SER A 5 26.00 10.59 15.85
C SER A 5 26.36 9.83 17.14
N ASP A 6 27.32 10.33 17.90
CA ASP A 6 27.76 9.77 19.20
C ASP A 6 26.84 10.15 20.38
N LYS A 7 25.87 11.05 20.18
CA LYS A 7 24.96 11.56 21.23
C LYS A 7 23.49 11.40 20.89
N VAL A 8 23.14 11.12 19.63
CA VAL A 8 21.76 10.94 19.19
C VAL A 8 21.19 9.62 19.73
N ALA A 9 19.96 9.66 20.20
CA ALA A 9 19.19 8.47 20.61
C ALA A 9 18.05 8.20 19.64
N ILE A 10 17.99 6.97 19.11
CA ILE A 10 16.96 6.54 18.19
C ILE A 10 16.02 5.52 18.87
N CYS A 11 14.74 5.84 18.94
CA CYS A 11 13.71 4.92 19.38
C CYS A 11 13.04 4.25 18.17
N PHE A 12 13.02 2.92 18.13
CA PHE A 12 12.27 2.12 17.18
C PHE A 12 10.99 1.59 17.83
N ALA A 13 9.83 2.09 17.41
CA ALA A 13 8.55 1.79 18.04
C ALA A 13 7.64 1.00 17.10
N HIS A 14 7.58 -0.32 17.28
CA HIS A 14 6.71 -1.22 16.51
C HIS A 14 6.41 -2.52 17.25
N VAL A 15 5.17 -3.02 17.16
CA VAL A 15 4.71 -4.21 17.88
C VAL A 15 5.41 -5.52 17.45
N ALA A 16 5.86 -5.63 16.20
CA ALA A 16 6.36 -6.88 15.61
C ALA A 16 7.70 -6.74 14.87
N TYR A 17 7.94 -5.64 14.14
CA TYR A 17 9.12 -5.50 13.29
C TYR A 17 10.42 -5.40 14.10
N GLN A 18 11.48 -6.00 13.58
CA GLN A 18 12.81 -6.09 14.21
C GLN A 18 13.74 -4.96 13.75
N LEU A 19 13.21 -3.72 13.69
CA LEU A 19 13.94 -2.58 13.15
C LEU A 19 15.19 -2.24 13.98
N GLN A 20 15.09 -2.29 15.31
CA GLN A 20 16.22 -1.96 16.18
C GLN A 20 17.32 -3.01 16.07
N GLU A 21 16.97 -4.29 16.07
CA GLU A 21 17.91 -5.42 15.95
C GLU A 21 18.66 -5.36 14.60
N ARG A 22 17.92 -5.04 13.52
CA ARG A 22 18.52 -4.87 12.19
C ARG A 22 19.42 -3.64 12.11
N PHE A 23 19.02 -2.52 12.74
CA PHE A 23 19.85 -1.32 12.81
C PHE A 23 21.11 -1.53 13.63
N ALA A 24 21.00 -2.18 14.80
CA ALA A 24 22.14 -2.49 15.67
C ALA A 24 23.16 -3.41 14.97
N ALA A 25 22.71 -4.34 14.14
CA ALA A 25 23.58 -5.23 13.37
C ALA A 25 24.49 -4.48 12.35
N LEU A 26 24.21 -3.21 12.06
CA LEU A 26 25.07 -2.38 11.19
C LEU A 26 26.29 -1.79 11.94
N ASP A 27 26.39 -1.99 13.25
CA ASP A 27 27.49 -1.54 14.12
C ASP A 27 27.88 -0.05 13.91
N THR A 28 26.84 0.81 13.84
CA THR A 28 27.01 2.25 13.55
C THR A 28 27.57 3.04 14.74
N GLY A 29 27.61 2.48 15.94
CA GLY A 29 27.93 3.15 17.20
C GLY A 29 26.82 4.10 17.70
N ILE A 30 25.70 4.23 16.97
CA ILE A 30 24.59 5.11 17.35
C ILE A 30 23.74 4.41 18.43
N HIS A 31 23.44 5.14 19.51
CA HIS A 31 22.55 4.62 20.56
C HIS A 31 21.14 4.42 20.05
N SER A 32 20.60 3.20 20.21
CA SER A 32 19.24 2.87 19.78
C SER A 32 18.58 1.89 20.75
N PHE A 33 17.25 1.99 20.85
CA PHE A 33 16.44 1.11 21.67
C PHE A 33 15.10 0.80 21.00
N ALA A 34 14.49 -0.32 21.37
CA ALA A 34 13.19 -0.73 20.87
C ALA A 34 12.09 -0.53 21.92
N VAL A 35 10.88 -0.24 21.41
CA VAL A 35 9.64 -0.21 22.19
C VAL A 35 8.57 -0.98 21.42
N ARG A 36 7.80 -1.83 22.13
CA ARG A 36 6.89 -2.79 21.52
C ARG A 36 5.40 -2.49 21.76
N ASP A 37 5.10 -1.52 22.62
CA ASP A 37 3.73 -1.16 23.01
C ASP A 37 3.62 0.34 23.30
N ALA A 38 2.38 0.83 23.39
CA ALA A 38 2.11 2.26 23.55
C ALA A 38 2.42 2.78 24.95
N GLU A 39 2.29 1.97 25.99
CA GLU A 39 2.57 2.35 27.39
C GLU A 39 4.07 2.58 27.56
N THR A 40 4.89 1.61 27.20
CA THR A 40 6.37 1.73 27.23
C THR A 40 6.86 2.86 26.33
N LEU A 41 6.18 3.13 25.19
CA LEU A 41 6.54 4.25 24.33
C LEU A 41 6.30 5.58 25.01
N MET A 42 5.17 5.74 25.70
CA MET A 42 4.84 6.96 26.44
C MET A 42 5.88 7.27 27.53
N ASP A 43 6.33 6.23 28.24
CA ASP A 43 7.31 6.35 29.33
C ASP A 43 8.72 6.68 28.82
N ARG A 44 9.06 6.28 27.59
CA ARG A 44 10.44 6.34 27.12
C ARG A 44 10.68 7.30 25.96
N VAL A 45 9.63 7.90 25.40
CA VAL A 45 9.77 8.80 24.23
C VAL A 45 10.61 10.06 24.54
N GLU A 46 10.69 10.49 25.81
CA GLU A 46 11.53 11.59 26.26
C GLU A 46 13.04 11.35 26.07
N GLU A 47 13.46 10.07 25.96
CA GLU A 47 14.84 9.69 25.71
C GLU A 47 15.26 9.94 24.24
N ALA A 48 14.29 9.97 23.30
CA ALA A 48 14.54 9.91 21.86
C ALA A 48 14.69 11.28 21.20
N ASP A 49 15.76 11.45 20.43
CA ASP A 49 15.92 12.55 19.46
C ASP A 49 15.28 12.22 18.12
N VAL A 50 15.27 10.92 17.76
CA VAL A 50 14.71 10.37 16.53
C VAL A 50 13.75 9.24 16.87
N LEU A 51 12.54 9.26 16.28
CA LEU A 51 11.52 8.25 16.47
C LEU A 51 11.22 7.56 15.14
N VAL A 52 11.38 6.23 15.09
CA VAL A 52 11.03 5.40 13.92
C VAL A 52 9.73 4.66 14.25
N ILE A 53 8.60 5.09 13.64
CA ILE A 53 7.27 4.70 14.12
C ILE A 53 6.21 4.73 13.02
N SER A 54 5.09 4.01 13.22
CA SER A 54 3.83 4.17 12.50
C SER A 54 2.62 3.86 13.39
N GLY A 55 2.23 2.60 13.52
CA GLY A 55 0.97 2.19 14.16
C GLY A 55 0.84 2.49 15.66
N LEU A 56 1.95 2.69 16.37
CA LEU A 56 1.93 3.09 17.79
C LEU A 56 1.84 4.61 17.98
N TRP A 57 1.81 5.40 16.89
CA TRP A 57 1.76 6.86 16.97
C TRP A 57 0.43 7.35 17.54
N GLN A 58 0.54 8.29 18.49
CA GLN A 58 -0.56 9.11 19.00
C GLN A 58 -0.04 10.56 19.14
N ASN A 59 -0.83 11.55 18.74
CA ASN A 59 -0.38 12.95 18.78
C ASN A 59 -0.03 13.42 20.22
N GLY A 60 -0.65 12.84 21.24
CA GLY A 60 -0.32 13.10 22.66
C GLY A 60 1.13 12.76 23.05
N LEU A 61 1.85 11.93 22.28
CA LEU A 61 3.28 11.64 22.49
C LEU A 61 4.13 12.91 22.42
N LEU A 62 3.71 13.92 21.67
CA LEU A 62 4.43 15.16 21.51
C LEU A 62 4.58 15.97 22.83
N ASP A 63 3.70 15.75 23.78
CA ASP A 63 3.75 16.43 25.08
C ASP A 63 4.85 15.89 25.99
N CYS A 64 5.26 14.62 25.76
CA CYS A 64 6.33 13.94 26.50
C CYS A 64 7.65 13.92 25.72
N ALA A 65 7.67 14.22 24.41
CA ALA A 65 8.80 14.05 23.51
C ALA A 65 9.67 15.34 23.40
N ALA A 66 10.15 15.88 24.50
CA ALA A 66 10.86 17.18 24.53
C ALA A 66 12.13 17.24 23.66
N LYS A 67 12.84 16.11 23.53
CA LYS A 67 14.07 15.99 22.73
C LYS A 67 13.81 15.69 21.26
N LEU A 68 12.61 15.26 20.89
CA LEU A 68 12.30 14.79 19.54
C LEU A 68 12.54 15.88 18.49
N ARG A 69 13.28 15.54 17.43
CA ARG A 69 13.61 16.43 16.30
C ARG A 69 13.25 15.85 14.95
N PHE A 70 13.19 14.52 14.85
CA PHE A 70 12.92 13.85 13.59
C PHE A 70 12.07 12.60 13.79
N ILE A 71 11.06 12.43 12.94
CA ILE A 71 10.24 11.22 12.85
C ILE A 71 10.47 10.60 11.48
N GLN A 72 10.91 9.35 11.47
CA GLN A 72 10.87 8.48 10.29
C GLN A 72 9.64 7.58 10.40
N ALA A 73 8.60 7.89 9.64
CA ALA A 73 7.48 6.96 9.51
C ALA A 73 7.96 5.70 8.80
N ILE A 74 7.55 4.52 9.28
CA ILE A 74 7.92 3.25 8.65
C ILE A 74 7.00 2.90 7.48
N GLY A 75 5.84 3.53 7.34
CA GLY A 75 4.91 3.40 6.22
C GLY A 75 5.03 4.54 5.20
N ALA A 76 4.41 4.36 4.04
CA ALA A 76 4.25 5.41 3.03
C ALA A 76 3.17 6.44 3.42
N GLY A 77 2.07 5.99 4.06
CA GLY A 77 1.01 6.84 4.61
C GLY A 77 1.47 7.55 5.88
N THR A 78 1.04 8.80 6.03
CA THR A 78 1.38 9.67 7.18
C THR A 78 0.16 10.40 7.72
N ASP A 79 -1.04 9.86 7.47
CA ASP A 79 -2.31 10.52 7.77
C ASP A 79 -2.57 10.63 9.28
N GLN A 80 -1.94 9.77 10.09
CA GLN A 80 -2.02 9.77 11.55
C GLN A 80 -1.23 10.92 12.21
N PHE A 81 -0.30 11.59 11.50
CA PHE A 81 0.54 12.63 12.06
C PHE A 81 -0.08 14.02 11.84
N SER A 82 -0.21 14.81 12.91
CA SER A 82 -0.60 16.23 12.85
C SER A 82 0.56 17.06 12.30
N ARG A 83 0.51 17.37 10.99
CA ARG A 83 1.60 18.09 10.29
C ARG A 83 1.81 19.49 10.84
N ASP A 84 0.73 20.21 11.15
CA ASP A 84 0.79 21.57 11.66
C ASP A 84 1.43 21.61 13.06
N GLU A 85 1.12 20.64 13.90
CA GLU A 85 1.70 20.54 15.23
C GLU A 85 3.20 20.20 15.17
N LEU A 86 3.59 19.25 14.30
CA LEU A 86 5.00 18.91 14.08
C LEU A 86 5.78 20.13 13.57
N ALA A 87 5.24 20.86 12.59
CA ALA A 87 5.86 22.06 12.05
C ALA A 87 6.02 23.14 13.14
N THR A 88 5.01 23.36 13.98
CA THR A 88 5.04 24.34 15.08
C THR A 88 6.12 24.00 16.10
N ARG A 89 6.34 22.71 16.38
CA ARG A 89 7.38 22.22 17.31
C ARG A 89 8.76 22.08 16.64
N GLY A 90 8.86 22.35 15.33
CA GLY A 90 10.12 22.21 14.56
C GLY A 90 10.59 20.77 14.42
N ILE A 91 9.66 19.79 14.47
CA ILE A 91 9.92 18.37 14.31
C ILE A 91 9.73 17.99 12.83
N ARG A 92 10.77 17.44 12.22
CA ARG A 92 10.70 16.99 10.83
C ARG A 92 10.08 15.60 10.74
N LEU A 93 9.32 15.37 9.68
CA LEU A 93 8.69 14.09 9.38
C LEU A 93 9.09 13.65 7.97
N ALA A 94 9.57 12.42 7.83
CA ALA A 94 9.75 11.76 6.54
C ALA A 94 8.96 10.45 6.49
N SER A 95 8.38 10.14 5.34
CA SER A 95 7.70 8.86 5.10
C SER A 95 8.66 7.78 4.58
N ALA A 96 8.26 6.52 4.67
CA ALA A 96 8.96 5.42 4.02
C ALA A 96 8.40 5.14 2.60
N ARG A 97 7.97 6.17 1.89
CA ARG A 97 7.47 6.03 0.52
C ARG A 97 8.47 5.26 -0.36
N GLY A 98 7.96 4.28 -1.09
CA GLY A 98 8.76 3.45 -2.00
C GLY A 98 9.37 2.20 -1.36
N VAL A 99 9.39 2.10 -0.02
CA VAL A 99 9.98 0.98 0.74
C VAL A 99 9.41 -0.38 0.34
N ASN A 100 8.12 -0.43 0.08
CA ASN A 100 7.36 -1.64 -0.25
C ASN A 100 6.80 -1.64 -1.68
N ALA A 101 7.17 -0.68 -2.53
CA ALA A 101 6.58 -0.53 -3.86
C ALA A 101 6.74 -1.78 -4.74
N ARG A 102 7.83 -2.53 -4.56
CA ARG A 102 8.04 -3.80 -5.25
C ARG A 102 7.06 -4.85 -4.74
N ALA A 103 7.02 -5.07 -3.44
CA ALA A 103 6.15 -6.08 -2.83
C ALA A 103 4.68 -5.85 -3.17
N VAL A 104 4.19 -4.60 -3.04
CA VAL A 104 2.80 -4.26 -3.37
C VAL A 104 2.49 -4.47 -4.86
N ALA A 105 3.42 -4.13 -5.76
CA ALA A 105 3.21 -4.36 -7.19
C ALA A 105 3.19 -5.86 -7.53
N GLU A 106 4.07 -6.66 -6.91
CA GLU A 106 4.10 -8.11 -7.05
C GLU A 106 2.84 -8.76 -6.47
N HIS A 107 2.35 -8.27 -5.32
CA HIS A 107 1.10 -8.74 -4.71
C HIS A 107 -0.11 -8.43 -5.60
N ALA A 108 -0.22 -7.21 -6.15
CA ALA A 108 -1.27 -6.86 -7.09
C ALA A 108 -1.27 -7.78 -8.33
N MET A 109 -0.07 -8.07 -8.89
CA MET A 109 0.06 -9.02 -9.99
C MET A 109 -0.31 -10.44 -9.57
N ALA A 110 0.02 -10.86 -8.35
CA ALA A 110 -0.36 -12.17 -7.82
C ALA A 110 -1.89 -12.30 -7.70
N LEU A 111 -2.60 -11.25 -7.24
CA LEU A 111 -4.06 -11.22 -7.20
C LEU A 111 -4.66 -11.31 -8.61
N ILE A 112 -4.12 -10.57 -9.58
CA ILE A 112 -4.54 -10.65 -11.00
C ILE A 112 -4.39 -12.08 -11.52
N LEU A 113 -3.21 -12.68 -11.34
CA LEU A 113 -2.92 -14.05 -11.77
C LEU A 113 -3.80 -15.08 -11.05
N ALA A 114 -4.01 -14.93 -9.74
CA ALA A 114 -4.85 -15.82 -8.96
C ALA A 114 -6.31 -15.83 -9.46
N LEU A 115 -6.85 -14.64 -9.76
CA LEU A 115 -8.21 -14.49 -10.27
C LEU A 115 -8.34 -15.03 -11.69
N SER A 116 -7.46 -14.62 -12.62
CA SER A 116 -7.52 -15.07 -14.01
C SER A 116 -7.30 -16.58 -14.18
N ARG A 117 -6.46 -17.18 -13.33
CA ARG A 117 -6.14 -18.62 -13.35
C ARG A 117 -6.99 -19.45 -12.37
N ARG A 118 -7.99 -18.83 -11.70
CA ARG A 118 -8.91 -19.47 -10.75
C ARG A 118 -8.19 -20.26 -9.65
N LEU A 119 -7.06 -19.74 -9.16
CA LEU A 119 -6.25 -20.43 -8.15
C LEU A 119 -6.98 -20.61 -6.81
N PRO A 120 -7.86 -19.72 -6.34
CA PRO A 120 -8.68 -19.95 -5.14
C PRO A 120 -9.54 -21.20 -5.27
N GLU A 121 -10.28 -21.36 -6.39
CA GLU A 121 -11.07 -22.57 -6.66
C GLU A 121 -10.21 -23.84 -6.68
N ALA A 122 -9.03 -23.77 -7.30
CA ALA A 122 -8.11 -24.91 -7.33
C ALA A 122 -7.64 -25.29 -5.92
N ARG A 123 -7.36 -24.30 -5.05
CA ARG A 123 -6.97 -24.51 -3.65
C ARG A 123 -8.09 -25.13 -2.83
N ASP A 124 -9.33 -24.68 -3.03
CA ASP A 124 -10.51 -25.23 -2.35
C ASP A 124 -10.81 -26.66 -2.81
N ASN A 125 -10.66 -26.93 -4.10
CA ASN A 125 -10.77 -28.26 -4.64
C ASN A 125 -9.69 -29.20 -4.08
N GLN A 126 -8.46 -28.71 -3.94
CA GLN A 126 -7.36 -29.45 -3.28
C GLN A 126 -7.74 -29.83 -1.84
N ALA A 127 -8.28 -28.89 -1.06
CA ALA A 127 -8.69 -29.16 0.33
C ALA A 127 -9.81 -30.21 0.40
N ARG A 128 -10.71 -30.22 -0.57
CA ARG A 128 -11.82 -31.19 -0.71
C ARG A 128 -11.39 -32.48 -1.41
N ARG A 129 -10.15 -32.61 -1.89
CA ARG A 129 -9.63 -33.73 -2.67
C ARG A 129 -10.42 -33.96 -3.98
N VAL A 130 -10.86 -32.88 -4.61
CA VAL A 130 -11.57 -32.91 -5.88
C VAL A 130 -10.62 -32.61 -7.02
N TRP A 131 -10.47 -33.54 -7.97
CA TRP A 131 -9.79 -33.30 -9.23
C TRP A 131 -10.83 -32.84 -10.25
N ARG A 132 -10.87 -31.57 -10.54
CA ARG A 132 -11.82 -30.97 -11.49
C ARG A 132 -11.62 -31.54 -12.90
N GLY A 133 -12.69 -31.93 -13.57
CA GLY A 133 -12.66 -32.30 -14.98
C GLY A 133 -12.39 -31.10 -15.90
N MET A 134 -12.23 -31.43 -17.20
CA MET A 134 -12.09 -30.40 -18.24
C MET A 134 -13.42 -29.63 -18.42
N ILE A 135 -13.34 -28.34 -18.64
CA ILE A 135 -14.47 -27.45 -18.85
C ILE A 135 -14.69 -27.27 -20.36
N GLY A 136 -15.85 -27.69 -20.87
CA GLY A 136 -16.23 -27.50 -22.26
C GLY A 136 -16.64 -26.05 -22.58
N ASP A 137 -17.33 -25.40 -21.63
CA ASP A 137 -17.78 -24.01 -21.76
C ASP A 137 -16.62 -23.04 -21.70
N LEU A 138 -16.35 -22.32 -22.79
CA LEU A 138 -15.24 -21.35 -22.90
C LEU A 138 -15.36 -20.21 -21.89
N SER A 139 -16.57 -19.74 -21.58
CA SER A 139 -16.80 -18.63 -20.65
C SER A 139 -16.43 -18.97 -19.20
N ARG A 140 -16.29 -20.27 -18.89
CA ARG A 140 -15.97 -20.79 -17.57
C ARG A 140 -14.53 -21.26 -17.41
N ARG A 141 -13.74 -21.19 -18.48
CA ARG A 141 -12.31 -21.55 -18.44
C ARG A 141 -11.47 -20.45 -17.78
N GLU A 142 -10.27 -20.83 -17.38
CA GLU A 142 -9.22 -19.90 -17.03
C GLU A 142 -8.90 -18.99 -18.22
N ASP A 143 -8.55 -17.74 -17.95
CA ASP A 143 -8.20 -16.76 -19.00
C ASP A 143 -6.69 -16.43 -19.00
N GLU A 144 -6.21 -15.92 -20.11
CA GLU A 144 -4.84 -15.46 -20.32
C GLU A 144 -4.78 -13.93 -20.20
N LEU A 145 -3.62 -13.40 -19.80
CA LEU A 145 -3.43 -11.95 -19.62
C LEU A 145 -3.05 -11.25 -20.93
N GLY A 146 -2.43 -11.97 -21.87
CA GLY A 146 -1.99 -11.40 -23.15
C GLY A 146 -3.15 -10.73 -23.90
N GLY A 147 -2.92 -9.49 -24.36
CA GLY A 147 -3.91 -8.67 -25.05
C GLY A 147 -5.01 -8.06 -24.18
N LYS A 148 -5.07 -8.35 -22.88
CA LYS A 148 -5.99 -7.73 -21.93
C LYS A 148 -5.55 -6.32 -21.57
N THR A 149 -6.51 -5.47 -21.20
CA THR A 149 -6.24 -4.10 -20.75
C THR A 149 -6.21 -4.04 -19.23
N LEU A 150 -5.09 -3.59 -18.68
CA LEU A 150 -4.92 -3.23 -17.27
C LEU A 150 -5.09 -1.72 -17.11
N LEU A 151 -6.09 -1.29 -16.36
CA LEU A 151 -6.23 0.09 -15.90
C LEU A 151 -5.59 0.24 -14.52
N VAL A 152 -4.56 1.08 -14.41
CA VAL A 152 -3.88 1.38 -13.13
C VAL A 152 -4.29 2.77 -12.67
N ILE A 153 -5.03 2.83 -11.56
CA ILE A 153 -5.45 4.10 -10.96
C ILE A 153 -4.41 4.51 -9.92
N GLY A 154 -3.56 5.49 -10.30
CA GLY A 154 -2.42 5.94 -9.52
C GLY A 154 -1.07 5.47 -10.08
N ILE A 155 -0.62 6.01 -11.22
CA ILE A 155 0.72 5.73 -11.75
C ILE A 155 1.78 6.48 -10.93
N GLY A 156 2.19 5.89 -9.83
CA GLY A 156 3.30 6.28 -8.97
C GLY A 156 4.35 5.17 -8.91
N ASP A 157 5.03 5.04 -7.75
CA ASP A 157 6.09 4.03 -7.58
C ASP A 157 5.55 2.60 -7.68
N ILE A 158 4.38 2.33 -7.10
CA ILE A 158 3.71 1.02 -7.16
C ILE A 158 3.13 0.80 -8.55
N GLY A 159 2.28 1.73 -9.03
CA GLY A 159 1.60 1.60 -10.31
C GLY A 159 2.55 1.49 -11.50
N GLY A 160 3.67 2.23 -11.50
CA GLY A 160 4.69 2.13 -12.53
C GLY A 160 5.44 0.78 -12.52
N ARG A 161 5.65 0.18 -11.34
CA ARG A 161 6.20 -1.19 -11.25
C ARG A 161 5.21 -2.22 -11.74
N LEU A 162 3.93 -2.09 -11.35
CA LEU A 162 2.86 -2.96 -11.82
C LEU A 162 2.71 -2.88 -13.36
N ALA A 163 2.75 -1.67 -13.93
CA ALA A 163 2.72 -1.48 -15.38
C ALA A 163 3.85 -2.26 -16.09
N ARG A 164 5.07 -2.21 -15.54
CA ARG A 164 6.21 -2.98 -16.08
C ARG A 164 5.98 -4.50 -16.00
N LEU A 165 5.39 -4.99 -14.91
CA LEU A 165 5.05 -6.41 -14.78
C LEU A 165 3.98 -6.81 -15.78
N ALA A 166 2.92 -6.02 -15.92
CA ALA A 166 1.84 -6.26 -16.85
C ALA A 166 2.31 -6.28 -18.31
N ASN A 167 3.22 -5.38 -18.70
CA ASN A 167 3.83 -5.40 -20.04
C ASN A 167 4.59 -6.70 -20.31
N ALA A 168 5.23 -7.31 -19.28
CA ALA A 168 5.90 -8.61 -19.43
C ALA A 168 4.92 -9.79 -19.62
N PHE A 169 3.62 -9.57 -19.36
CA PHE A 169 2.53 -10.48 -19.66
C PHE A 169 1.75 -10.07 -20.93
N ASP A 170 2.33 -9.23 -21.76
CA ASP A 170 1.74 -8.74 -23.02
C ASP A 170 0.37 -8.04 -22.83
N MET A 171 0.14 -7.45 -21.66
CA MET A 171 -1.05 -6.63 -21.40
C MET A 171 -0.87 -5.23 -21.94
N ARG A 172 -1.97 -4.61 -22.40
CA ARG A 172 -2.03 -3.16 -22.62
C ARG A 172 -2.27 -2.44 -21.29
N VAL A 173 -1.43 -1.47 -20.95
CA VAL A 173 -1.53 -0.74 -19.70
C VAL A 173 -2.01 0.70 -19.91
N VAL A 174 -3.12 1.06 -19.30
CA VAL A 174 -3.64 2.43 -19.23
C VAL A 174 -3.49 2.93 -17.79
N GLY A 175 -2.91 4.11 -17.61
CA GLY A 175 -2.70 4.71 -16.31
C GLY A 175 -3.59 5.93 -16.08
N LEU A 176 -4.05 6.10 -14.84
CA LEU A 176 -4.63 7.36 -14.37
C LEU A 176 -3.73 7.98 -13.31
N ARG A 177 -3.52 9.30 -13.40
CA ARG A 177 -2.83 10.06 -12.35
C ARG A 177 -3.30 11.52 -12.35
N ARG A 178 -3.07 12.21 -11.22
CA ARG A 178 -3.45 13.62 -11.06
C ARG A 178 -2.80 14.52 -12.12
N ASP A 179 -1.51 14.35 -12.33
CA ASP A 179 -0.74 15.11 -13.32
C ASP A 179 -0.05 14.17 -14.33
N PRO A 180 -0.64 13.97 -15.52
CA PRO A 180 -0.08 13.11 -16.56
C PRO A 180 1.30 13.53 -17.07
N SER A 181 1.69 14.80 -16.90
CA SER A 181 2.99 15.33 -17.36
C SER A 181 4.18 14.72 -16.61
N LEU A 182 3.95 14.14 -15.42
CA LEU A 182 4.99 13.50 -14.61
C LEU A 182 5.48 12.14 -15.14
N GLY A 183 5.08 11.79 -16.38
CA GLY A 183 5.54 10.59 -17.09
C GLY A 183 4.61 9.39 -16.97
N SER A 184 4.85 8.41 -17.86
CA SER A 184 3.95 7.26 -18.04
C SER A 184 4.14 6.14 -17.02
N GLY A 185 5.25 6.09 -16.29
CA GLY A 185 5.54 4.97 -15.37
C GLY A 185 5.58 3.60 -16.06
N LYS A 186 5.82 3.55 -17.39
CA LYS A 186 5.74 2.38 -18.28
C LYS A 186 4.33 1.96 -18.71
N ALA A 187 3.29 2.77 -18.47
CA ALA A 187 1.99 2.59 -19.11
C ALA A 187 2.05 3.02 -20.60
N ASP A 188 1.23 2.37 -21.43
CA ASP A 188 1.12 2.70 -22.86
C ASP A 188 0.40 4.01 -23.09
N ALA A 189 -0.54 4.35 -22.20
CA ALA A 189 -1.23 5.64 -22.17
C ALA A 189 -1.47 6.09 -20.73
N VAL A 190 -1.42 7.41 -20.50
CA VAL A 190 -1.72 8.01 -19.19
C VAL A 190 -2.71 9.16 -19.38
N HIS A 191 -3.75 9.17 -18.58
CA HIS A 191 -4.81 10.15 -18.59
C HIS A 191 -4.98 10.81 -17.21
N PRO A 192 -5.60 12.00 -17.12
CA PRO A 192 -5.98 12.60 -15.85
C PRO A 192 -7.08 11.78 -15.15
N MET A 193 -7.22 11.94 -13.82
CA MET A 193 -8.24 11.24 -13.03
C MET A 193 -9.66 11.45 -13.56
N SER A 194 -9.96 12.61 -14.16
CA SER A 194 -11.26 12.92 -14.77
C SER A 194 -11.64 12.01 -15.94
N ALA A 195 -10.68 11.29 -16.52
CA ALA A 195 -10.95 10.36 -17.62
C ALA A 195 -11.46 8.97 -17.13
N LEU A 196 -11.56 8.75 -15.79
CA LEU A 196 -11.91 7.45 -15.22
C LEU A 196 -13.09 6.77 -15.93
N LYS A 197 -14.24 7.45 -16.00
CA LYS A 197 -15.46 6.90 -16.58
C LYS A 197 -15.33 6.55 -18.08
N SER A 198 -14.46 7.24 -18.80
CA SER A 198 -14.24 7.00 -20.22
C SER A 198 -13.31 5.81 -20.51
N VAL A 199 -12.43 5.44 -19.56
CA VAL A 199 -11.48 4.34 -19.75
C VAL A 199 -11.91 3.03 -19.08
N LEU A 200 -12.83 3.07 -18.11
CA LEU A 200 -13.36 1.88 -17.42
C LEU A 200 -13.98 0.85 -18.38
N PRO A 201 -14.76 1.24 -19.43
CA PRO A 201 -15.39 0.26 -20.34
C PRO A 201 -14.40 -0.60 -21.12
N ASP A 202 -13.16 -0.17 -21.26
CA ASP A 202 -12.13 -0.91 -22.02
C ASP A 202 -11.28 -1.80 -21.11
N ALA A 203 -11.36 -1.64 -19.78
CA ALA A 203 -10.51 -2.33 -18.81
C ALA A 203 -11.02 -3.77 -18.54
N ASP A 204 -10.08 -4.73 -18.57
CA ASP A 204 -10.31 -6.10 -18.12
C ASP A 204 -9.90 -6.28 -16.65
N PHE A 205 -8.91 -5.51 -16.22
CA PHE A 205 -8.47 -5.41 -14.82
C PHE A 205 -8.37 -3.94 -14.42
N VAL A 206 -8.94 -3.58 -13.29
CA VAL A 206 -8.84 -2.25 -12.68
C VAL A 206 -8.08 -2.39 -11.38
N VAL A 207 -6.91 -1.75 -11.25
CA VAL A 207 -6.06 -1.84 -10.07
C VAL A 207 -5.87 -0.48 -9.42
N LEU A 208 -6.16 -0.40 -8.12
CA LEU A 208 -6.04 0.80 -7.31
C LEU A 208 -4.67 0.81 -6.61
N THR A 209 -3.88 1.84 -6.89
CA THR A 209 -2.57 2.12 -6.27
C THR A 209 -2.42 3.61 -5.90
N CYS A 210 -3.54 4.35 -5.89
CA CYS A 210 -3.59 5.76 -5.51
C CYS A 210 -3.69 5.93 -3.99
N PRO A 211 -3.24 7.07 -3.42
CA PRO A 211 -3.49 7.38 -2.02
C PRO A 211 -4.98 7.66 -1.78
N LEU A 212 -5.43 7.49 -0.53
CA LEU A 212 -6.73 7.97 -0.08
C LEU A 212 -6.64 9.49 0.16
N THR A 213 -7.49 10.24 -0.50
CA THR A 213 -7.69 11.69 -0.37
C THR A 213 -9.18 11.99 -0.51
N GLU A 214 -9.61 13.23 -0.26
CA GLU A 214 -10.99 13.64 -0.53
C GLU A 214 -11.42 13.38 -1.99
N GLU A 215 -10.50 13.49 -2.95
CA GLU A 215 -10.76 13.25 -4.38
C GLU A 215 -10.83 11.75 -4.74
N THR A 216 -10.24 10.88 -3.93
CA THR A 216 -10.18 9.44 -4.20
C THR A 216 -11.01 8.60 -3.24
N GLU A 217 -11.63 9.21 -2.24
CA GLU A 217 -12.59 8.55 -1.38
C GLU A 217 -13.84 8.17 -2.19
N ASN A 218 -14.24 6.90 -2.10
CA ASN A 218 -15.31 6.31 -2.91
C ASN A 218 -15.18 6.56 -4.42
N LEU A 219 -13.95 6.67 -4.91
CA LEU A 219 -13.67 6.87 -6.34
C LEU A 219 -14.29 5.77 -7.21
N ILE A 220 -14.32 4.54 -6.70
CA ILE A 220 -15.00 3.41 -7.32
C ILE A 220 -16.33 3.21 -6.59
N ASP A 221 -17.31 3.98 -7.01
CA ASP A 221 -18.69 3.96 -6.56
C ASP A 221 -19.58 3.06 -7.45
N ALA A 222 -20.89 3.04 -7.19
CA ALA A 222 -21.85 2.26 -7.97
C ALA A 222 -21.87 2.65 -9.46
N GLU A 223 -21.65 3.93 -9.78
CA GLU A 223 -21.60 4.40 -11.17
C GLU A 223 -20.32 3.91 -11.86
N ALA A 224 -19.17 4.03 -11.23
CA ALA A 224 -17.90 3.55 -11.74
C ALA A 224 -17.92 2.02 -11.95
N LEU A 225 -18.46 1.25 -11.00
CA LEU A 225 -18.69 -0.20 -11.12
C LEU A 225 -19.63 -0.52 -12.27
N GLY A 226 -20.64 0.34 -12.52
CA GLY A 226 -21.56 0.22 -13.63
C GLY A 226 -20.92 0.42 -15.01
N HIS A 227 -19.81 1.14 -15.10
CA HIS A 227 -19.03 1.33 -16.32
C HIS A 227 -18.03 0.20 -16.61
N MET A 228 -17.71 -0.65 -15.64
CA MET A 228 -16.80 -1.77 -15.83
C MET A 228 -17.44 -2.86 -16.69
N LYS A 229 -16.63 -3.64 -17.42
CA LYS A 229 -17.09 -4.86 -18.10
C LYS A 229 -17.61 -5.88 -17.09
N SER A 230 -18.62 -6.65 -17.44
CA SER A 230 -19.07 -7.77 -16.59
C SER A 230 -18.00 -8.87 -16.44
N SER A 231 -17.03 -8.90 -17.34
CA SER A 231 -15.86 -9.79 -17.27
C SER A 231 -14.66 -9.16 -16.52
N ALA A 232 -14.75 -7.90 -16.09
CA ALA A 232 -13.64 -7.22 -15.45
C ALA A 232 -13.47 -7.60 -13.98
N TYR A 233 -12.23 -7.50 -13.51
CA TYR A 233 -11.85 -7.67 -12.10
C TYR A 233 -11.37 -6.35 -11.50
N LEU A 234 -11.77 -6.11 -10.24
CA LEU A 234 -11.24 -5.01 -9.43
C LEU A 234 -10.16 -5.53 -8.48
N VAL A 235 -9.00 -4.88 -8.43
CA VAL A 235 -7.94 -5.18 -7.44
C VAL A 235 -7.63 -3.94 -6.62
N ASN A 236 -7.76 -4.03 -5.30
CA ASN A 236 -7.47 -2.93 -4.41
C ASN A 236 -6.28 -3.28 -3.49
N VAL A 237 -5.13 -2.64 -3.73
CA VAL A 237 -3.92 -2.67 -2.89
C VAL A 237 -3.55 -1.26 -2.40
N ALA A 238 -4.53 -0.35 -2.39
CA ALA A 238 -4.37 1.04 -2.00
C ALA A 238 -4.88 1.30 -0.57
N ARG A 239 -6.18 1.67 -0.46
CA ARG A 239 -6.94 1.83 0.79
C ARG A 239 -8.39 1.38 0.55
N GLY A 240 -9.02 0.77 1.55
CA GLY A 240 -10.39 0.27 1.43
C GLY A 240 -11.38 1.34 1.00
N ARG A 241 -11.34 2.52 1.64
CA ARG A 241 -12.22 3.66 1.38
C ARG A 241 -12.05 4.35 0.01
N VAL A 242 -11.12 3.90 -0.83
CA VAL A 242 -11.08 4.31 -2.25
C VAL A 242 -12.24 3.67 -3.03
N VAL A 243 -12.83 2.62 -2.49
CA VAL A 243 -14.00 1.91 -3.03
C VAL A 243 -15.17 2.12 -2.08
N ASP A 244 -16.34 2.39 -2.63
CA ASP A 244 -17.61 2.21 -1.90
C ASP A 244 -17.84 0.71 -1.74
N GLU A 245 -17.50 0.18 -0.54
CA GLU A 245 -17.54 -1.26 -0.26
C GLU A 245 -18.96 -1.82 -0.35
N ALA A 246 -19.97 -1.04 0.03
CA ALA A 246 -21.37 -1.47 -0.08
C ALA A 246 -21.76 -1.64 -1.56
N ALA A 247 -21.43 -0.66 -2.40
CA ALA A 247 -21.67 -0.75 -3.84
C ALA A 247 -20.87 -1.89 -4.50
N LEU A 248 -19.62 -2.14 -4.05
CA LEU A 248 -18.83 -3.28 -4.51
C LEU A 248 -19.49 -4.61 -4.17
N ILE A 249 -19.95 -4.79 -2.94
CA ILE A 249 -20.66 -6.01 -2.50
C ILE A 249 -21.89 -6.24 -3.35
N GLU A 250 -22.73 -5.21 -3.59
CA GLU A 250 -23.89 -5.31 -4.45
C GLU A 250 -23.52 -5.70 -5.89
N ALA A 251 -22.48 -5.09 -6.46
CA ALA A 251 -21.99 -5.40 -7.80
C ALA A 251 -21.48 -6.85 -7.92
N LEU A 252 -20.79 -7.35 -6.89
CA LEU A 252 -20.29 -8.73 -6.83
C LEU A 252 -21.42 -9.74 -6.68
N VAL A 253 -22.40 -9.48 -5.81
CA VAL A 253 -23.61 -10.32 -5.66
C VAL A 253 -24.40 -10.40 -6.96
N ALA A 254 -24.58 -9.25 -7.62
CA ALA A 254 -25.30 -9.16 -8.90
C ALA A 254 -24.48 -9.65 -10.11
N ARG A 255 -23.21 -10.11 -9.91
CA ARG A 255 -22.29 -10.48 -11.00
C ARG A 255 -22.13 -9.38 -12.06
N ARG A 256 -22.19 -8.12 -11.63
CA ARG A 256 -21.98 -6.98 -12.52
C ARG A 256 -20.51 -6.85 -12.94
N ILE A 257 -19.59 -7.32 -12.11
CA ILE A 257 -18.18 -7.55 -12.42
C ILE A 257 -17.81 -9.02 -12.14
N ALA A 258 -16.72 -9.50 -12.72
CA ALA A 258 -16.32 -10.90 -12.61
C ALA A 258 -15.86 -11.29 -11.21
N GLY A 259 -15.19 -10.37 -10.51
CA GLY A 259 -14.70 -10.62 -9.16
C GLY A 259 -13.79 -9.50 -8.64
N ALA A 260 -13.21 -9.71 -7.46
CA ALA A 260 -12.31 -8.75 -6.84
C ALA A 260 -11.15 -9.40 -6.09
N GLY A 261 -9.99 -8.71 -6.05
CA GLY A 261 -8.84 -9.00 -5.19
C GLY A 261 -8.62 -7.83 -4.23
N LEU A 262 -8.81 -8.05 -2.94
CA LEU A 262 -8.84 -6.99 -1.93
C LEU A 262 -7.76 -7.26 -0.87
N ASP A 263 -6.71 -6.46 -0.87
CA ASP A 263 -5.74 -6.46 0.23
C ASP A 263 -6.16 -5.52 1.37
N VAL A 264 -7.08 -4.62 1.07
CA VAL A 264 -7.59 -3.59 1.99
C VAL A 264 -9.11 -3.51 1.91
N THR A 265 -9.75 -3.23 3.05
CA THR A 265 -11.21 -3.08 3.21
C THR A 265 -11.55 -1.77 3.90
N ALA A 266 -12.81 -1.36 3.81
CA ALA A 266 -13.27 -0.09 4.39
C ALA A 266 -13.07 -0.05 5.91
N GLU A 267 -13.34 -1.17 6.57
CA GLU A 267 -13.06 -1.43 7.98
C GLU A 267 -12.03 -2.56 8.09
N GLU A 268 -10.99 -2.36 8.90
CA GLU A 268 -9.92 -3.33 9.13
C GLU A 268 -9.71 -3.55 10.64
N PRO A 269 -9.72 -4.80 11.11
CA PRO A 269 -9.92 -6.06 10.37
C PRO A 269 -11.32 -6.18 9.76
N LEU A 270 -11.42 -6.84 8.58
CA LEU A 270 -12.71 -7.13 7.94
C LEU A 270 -13.62 -7.90 8.90
N ALA A 271 -14.83 -7.37 9.12
CA ALA A 271 -15.79 -7.98 10.04
C ALA A 271 -16.09 -9.45 9.69
N PRO A 272 -16.17 -10.37 10.67
CA PRO A 272 -16.49 -11.77 10.40
C PRO A 272 -17.82 -12.00 9.70
N SER A 273 -18.75 -11.05 9.81
CA SER A 273 -20.07 -11.06 9.16
C SER A 273 -20.05 -10.55 7.73
N SER A 274 -18.92 -10.04 7.22
CA SER A 274 -18.85 -9.52 5.85
C SER A 274 -19.16 -10.62 4.83
N PRO A 275 -20.03 -10.36 3.85
CA PRO A 275 -20.34 -11.32 2.78
C PRO A 275 -19.14 -11.60 1.87
N LEU A 276 -18.13 -10.73 1.85
CA LEU A 276 -16.91 -10.90 1.05
C LEU A 276 -16.18 -12.22 1.35
N TRP A 277 -16.23 -12.70 2.61
CA TRP A 277 -15.61 -13.97 3.02
C TRP A 277 -16.17 -15.19 2.28
N GLY A 278 -17.46 -15.18 1.94
CA GLY A 278 -18.16 -16.31 1.31
C GLY A 278 -18.18 -16.27 -0.22
N MET A 279 -17.63 -15.23 -0.86
CA MET A 279 -17.70 -15.08 -2.32
C MET A 279 -16.54 -15.80 -3.01
N GLU A 280 -16.81 -16.88 -3.74
CA GLU A 280 -15.81 -17.69 -4.46
C GLU A 280 -14.97 -16.88 -5.50
N HIS A 281 -15.48 -15.75 -5.98
CA HIS A 281 -14.84 -14.89 -6.97
C HIS A 281 -14.17 -13.66 -6.33
N VAL A 282 -14.06 -13.66 -5.01
CA VAL A 282 -13.35 -12.62 -4.24
C VAL A 282 -12.17 -13.26 -3.52
N LEU A 283 -11.03 -12.62 -3.61
CA LEU A 283 -9.81 -12.98 -2.87
C LEU A 283 -9.47 -11.85 -1.92
N VAL A 284 -9.46 -12.13 -0.61
CA VAL A 284 -9.12 -11.17 0.44
C VAL A 284 -7.77 -11.53 1.04
N THR A 285 -6.88 -10.56 1.16
CA THR A 285 -5.63 -10.65 1.92
C THR A 285 -5.61 -9.59 3.02
N PRO A 286 -4.96 -9.84 4.19
CA PRO A 286 -5.16 -9.04 5.40
C PRO A 286 -4.21 -7.84 5.48
N HIS A 287 -4.25 -6.94 4.49
CA HIS A 287 -3.41 -5.74 4.37
C HIS A 287 -1.90 -6.05 4.45
N THR A 288 -1.48 -7.11 3.75
CA THR A 288 -0.11 -7.64 3.78
C THR A 288 0.66 -7.44 2.47
N ALA A 289 0.07 -6.77 1.49
CA ALA A 289 0.73 -6.52 0.20
C ALA A 289 2.09 -5.82 0.35
N GLY A 290 2.26 -5.03 1.40
CA GLY A 290 3.50 -4.31 1.70
C GLY A 290 4.52 -5.12 2.48
N GLU A 291 4.16 -6.26 3.05
CA GLU A 291 5.08 -7.06 3.86
C GLU A 291 6.13 -7.77 3.00
N THR A 292 7.37 -7.72 3.45
CA THR A 292 8.51 -8.38 2.78
C THR A 292 9.62 -8.63 3.78
N ARG A 293 10.45 -9.64 3.54
CA ARG A 293 11.64 -9.93 4.35
C ARG A 293 12.68 -8.80 4.34
N HIS A 294 12.54 -7.84 3.44
CA HIS A 294 13.44 -6.71 3.26
C HIS A 294 12.88 -5.40 3.83
N TYR A 295 11.72 -5.46 4.51
CA TYR A 295 11.01 -4.26 4.90
C TYR A 295 11.83 -3.39 5.85
N GLU A 296 12.35 -4.00 6.91
CA GLU A 296 13.17 -3.32 7.91
C GLU A 296 14.45 -2.72 7.29
N ASP A 297 15.15 -3.50 6.46
CA ASP A 297 16.39 -3.05 5.81
C ASP A 297 16.11 -1.85 4.89
N ASN A 298 14.99 -1.88 4.15
CA ASN A 298 14.59 -0.78 3.27
C ASN A 298 14.21 0.50 4.07
N VAL A 299 13.52 0.35 5.21
CA VAL A 299 13.22 1.49 6.11
C VAL A 299 14.51 2.06 6.69
N ILE A 300 15.40 1.20 7.15
CA ILE A 300 16.69 1.60 7.75
C ILE A 300 17.57 2.32 6.71
N GLU A 301 17.56 1.92 5.45
CA GLU A 301 18.26 2.63 4.37
C GLU A 301 17.77 4.09 4.25
N ILE A 302 16.43 4.29 4.24
CA ILE A 302 15.84 5.64 4.20
C ILE A 302 16.19 6.44 5.45
N LEU A 303 16.10 5.82 6.63
CA LEU A 303 16.46 6.45 7.90
C LEU A 303 17.93 6.95 7.87
N ARG A 304 18.86 6.10 7.45
CA ARG A 304 20.29 6.44 7.38
C ARG A 304 20.56 7.60 6.42
N ASP A 305 19.98 7.56 5.22
CA ASP A 305 20.09 8.67 4.26
C ASP A 305 19.55 9.97 4.88
N ASN A 306 18.42 9.92 5.61
CA ASN A 306 17.87 11.09 6.28
C ASN A 306 18.71 11.58 7.47
N LEU A 307 19.29 10.68 8.26
CA LEU A 307 20.23 11.05 9.34
C LEU A 307 21.46 11.75 8.77
N ASP A 308 22.05 11.22 7.70
CA ASP A 308 23.20 11.81 7.04
C ASP A 308 22.88 13.22 6.48
N ARG A 309 21.69 13.41 5.90
CA ARG A 309 21.21 14.74 5.45
C ARG A 309 21.04 15.71 6.60
N LEU A 310 20.46 15.26 7.70
CA LEU A 310 20.27 16.07 8.91
C LEU A 310 21.61 16.53 9.50
N TRP A 311 22.60 15.65 9.58
CA TRP A 311 23.94 15.99 10.07
C TRP A 311 24.70 16.95 9.13
N ARG A 312 24.48 16.83 7.81
CA ARG A 312 25.03 17.78 6.83
C ARG A 312 24.28 19.12 6.79
N GLY A 313 23.19 19.24 7.55
CA GLY A 313 22.37 20.47 7.58
C GLY A 313 21.56 20.69 6.31
N GLU A 314 21.25 19.63 5.55
CA GLU A 314 20.44 19.72 4.33
C GLU A 314 19.00 20.17 4.66
N SER A 315 18.48 21.09 3.87
CA SER A 315 17.13 21.61 4.04
C SER A 315 16.05 20.60 3.68
N GLN A 316 16.37 19.58 2.86
CA GLN A 316 15.40 18.62 2.34
C GLN A 316 15.80 17.18 2.64
N LEU A 317 14.87 16.40 3.22
CA LEU A 317 15.03 14.98 3.50
C LEU A 317 14.45 14.14 2.34
N ARG A 318 14.90 12.89 2.25
CA ARG A 318 14.27 11.90 1.39
C ARG A 318 12.85 11.62 1.89
N ASN A 319 11.86 11.76 1.02
CA ASN A 319 10.44 11.58 1.34
C ASN A 319 9.92 12.50 2.47
N GLN A 320 10.45 13.71 2.57
CA GLN A 320 10.00 14.68 3.58
C GLN A 320 8.51 14.99 3.43
N VAL A 321 7.84 15.10 4.58
CA VAL A 321 6.42 15.44 4.71
C VAL A 321 6.25 16.76 5.46
N VAL A 322 7.06 16.99 6.51
CA VAL A 322 7.15 18.21 7.31
C VAL A 322 8.58 18.67 7.39
#